data_9eb0247b46c7c91d55428a188a9e7c53
#
_entry.id   9eb0247b46c7c91d55428a188a9e7c53
#
_cell.length_a   1.000
_cell.length_b   1.000
_cell.length_c   1.000
_cell.angle_alpha   90.00
_cell.angle_beta   90.00
_cell.angle_gamma   90.00
#
_symmetry.space_group_name_H-M   'P 1'
#
loop_
_entity.id
_entity.type
_entity.pdbx_description
1 polymer ?
#
loop_
_entity_poly.entity_id
_entity_poly.type
_entity_poly.pdbx_seq_one_letter_code
_entity_poly.pdbx_strand_id
1 'polypeptide(L)'
;ALPLAIVIRLLYPISKLRLGYFYSDRIGHFAFDLEYYLVSSELLQDKRQARDIFFFEGAICNQALASLAAHQIKVIPWSWPIYRASALLPNNPAVLRPARKLNGSRDPQGIFTKTESRLLSKKWVVAGWSQERPSVLGQYGVDERSKIVCLIVRDPAYLNSKDKNRNWDYHSYRDTSLSLYEAVAVDLAEKGYFVFRMGKTVEQALTVDHERIIDYANMEWRNDFLDLWLISRSSFCISTSTGLDSVADICRKPIALINFLPLAYFQTWSNCVLAPCNLIWRATGKKLTCQEHLIYSFQRSQDYANNGIDVQPLNEKQISKVVLELEQRLSKSWRVSENELQRQ
;
A
#
# COMPACT_ATOMS: atom_id res chain seq x y z
N ALA A 1 -0.36 -35.48 -3.25
CA ALA A 1 -1.22 -34.30 -3.37
C ALA A 1 -2.41 -34.55 -4.31
N LEU A 2 -2.20 -35.11 -5.52
CA LEU A 2 -3.28 -35.26 -6.51
C LEU A 2 -4.46 -36.14 -6.04
N PRO A 3 -4.26 -37.31 -5.42
CA PRO A 3 -5.40 -38.11 -4.91
C PRO A 3 -6.25 -37.33 -3.88
N LEU A 4 -5.59 -36.58 -2.99
CA LEU A 4 -6.29 -35.77 -1.99
C LEU A 4 -7.04 -34.57 -2.65
N ALA A 5 -6.47 -33.97 -3.68
CA ALA A 5 -7.12 -32.91 -4.46
C ALA A 5 -8.42 -33.41 -5.14
N ILE A 6 -8.38 -34.64 -5.68
CA ILE A 6 -9.56 -35.29 -6.27
C ILE A 6 -10.62 -35.56 -5.19
N VAL A 7 -10.23 -36.09 -4.04
CA VAL A 7 -11.15 -36.34 -2.91
C VAL A 7 -11.79 -35.02 -2.44
N ILE A 8 -11.00 -33.94 -2.26
CA ILE A 8 -11.52 -32.62 -1.85
C ILE A 8 -12.53 -32.12 -2.89
N ARG A 9 -12.26 -32.26 -4.18
CA ARG A 9 -13.19 -31.88 -5.24
C ARG A 9 -14.50 -32.67 -5.20
N LEU A 10 -14.43 -33.97 -5.04
CA LEU A 10 -15.61 -34.85 -4.98
C LEU A 10 -16.46 -34.54 -3.74
N LEU A 11 -15.81 -34.28 -2.62
CA LEU A 11 -16.50 -33.96 -1.35
C LEU A 11 -16.90 -32.49 -1.24
N TYR A 12 -16.52 -31.62 -2.19
CA TYR A 12 -16.81 -30.20 -2.12
C TYR A 12 -18.29 -29.86 -1.91
N PRO A 13 -19.28 -30.51 -2.56
CA PRO A 13 -20.70 -30.22 -2.35
C PRO A 13 -21.14 -30.32 -0.88
N ILE A 14 -20.47 -31.18 -0.11
CA ILE A 14 -20.77 -31.44 1.31
C ILE A 14 -19.85 -30.63 2.20
N SER A 15 -18.53 -30.72 1.98
CA SER A 15 -17.51 -30.15 2.86
C SER A 15 -17.34 -28.64 2.73
N LYS A 16 -17.65 -28.08 1.53
CA LYS A 16 -17.39 -26.69 1.15
C LYS A 16 -15.95 -26.24 1.42
N LEU A 17 -15.00 -27.20 1.46
CA LEU A 17 -13.59 -26.92 1.70
C LEU A 17 -12.98 -26.26 0.49
N ARG A 18 -12.36 -25.07 0.71
CA ARG A 18 -11.63 -24.33 -0.33
C ARG A 18 -10.19 -24.10 0.09
N LEU A 19 -9.29 -24.12 -0.87
CA LEU A 19 -7.87 -23.88 -0.69
C LEU A 19 -7.47 -22.62 -1.41
N GLY A 20 -6.73 -21.75 -0.75
CA GLY A 20 -6.26 -20.49 -1.30
C GLY A 20 -4.85 -20.14 -0.83
N TYR A 21 -4.34 -19.02 -1.31
CA TYR A 21 -3.07 -18.49 -0.85
C TYR A 21 -3.05 -16.96 -0.88
N PHE A 22 -2.12 -16.39 -0.11
CA PHE A 22 -1.79 -14.97 -0.18
C PHE A 22 -0.32 -14.81 -0.52
N TYR A 23 -0.02 -13.89 -1.44
CA TYR A 23 1.37 -13.52 -1.71
C TYR A 23 1.93 -12.72 -0.54
N SER A 24 2.84 -13.33 0.20
CA SER A 24 3.42 -12.75 1.40
C SER A 24 4.76 -12.06 1.18
N ASP A 25 5.32 -12.13 -0.03
CA ASP A 25 6.64 -11.58 -0.36
C ASP A 25 6.65 -10.06 -0.60
N ARG A 26 5.47 -9.46 -0.81
CA ARG A 26 5.28 -8.03 -1.05
C ARG A 26 4.14 -7.48 -0.20
N ILE A 27 4.45 -6.51 0.63
CA ILE A 27 3.50 -5.97 1.61
C ILE A 27 2.22 -5.42 0.96
N GLY A 28 2.34 -4.78 -0.20
CA GLY A 28 1.18 -4.23 -0.90
C GLY A 28 0.17 -5.30 -1.35
N HIS A 29 0.64 -6.44 -1.84
CA HIS A 29 -0.24 -7.56 -2.17
C HIS A 29 -0.76 -8.24 -0.92
N PHE A 30 0.14 -8.49 0.03
CA PHE A 30 -0.21 -9.23 1.23
C PHE A 30 -1.30 -8.52 2.05
N ALA A 31 -1.12 -7.23 2.32
CA ALA A 31 -2.08 -6.45 3.08
C ALA A 31 -3.42 -6.31 2.34
N PHE A 32 -3.36 -5.94 1.05
CA PHE A 32 -4.57 -5.66 0.28
C PHE A 32 -5.41 -6.91 0.02
N ASP A 33 -4.80 -8.00 -0.50
CA ASP A 33 -5.53 -9.22 -0.87
C ASP A 33 -6.17 -9.87 0.36
N LEU A 34 -5.49 -9.79 1.52
CA LEU A 34 -5.99 -10.30 2.78
C LEU A 34 -7.19 -9.51 3.29
N GLU A 35 -7.09 -8.18 3.34
CA GLU A 35 -8.20 -7.31 3.75
C GLU A 35 -9.38 -7.47 2.81
N TYR A 36 -9.14 -7.53 1.50
CA TYR A 36 -10.19 -7.74 0.51
C TYR A 36 -10.94 -9.05 0.74
N TYR A 37 -10.21 -10.13 1.03
CA TYR A 37 -10.81 -11.40 1.37
C TYR A 37 -11.68 -11.31 2.64
N LEU A 38 -11.17 -10.73 3.72
CA LEU A 38 -11.89 -10.60 4.99
C LEU A 38 -13.19 -9.81 4.83
N VAL A 39 -13.11 -8.66 4.17
CA VAL A 39 -14.28 -7.79 3.94
C VAL A 39 -15.27 -8.42 2.98
N SER A 40 -14.80 -9.04 1.89
CA SER A 40 -15.67 -9.73 0.92
C SER A 40 -16.40 -10.89 1.53
N SER A 41 -15.72 -11.67 2.36
CA SER A 41 -16.32 -12.84 3.04
C SER A 41 -17.46 -12.45 3.96
N GLU A 42 -17.35 -11.28 4.60
CA GLU A 42 -18.38 -10.76 5.48
C GLU A 42 -19.57 -10.17 4.71
N LEU A 43 -19.30 -9.29 3.72
CA LEU A 43 -20.35 -8.60 2.98
C LEU A 43 -21.16 -9.52 2.07
N LEU A 44 -20.49 -10.44 1.40
CA LEU A 44 -21.16 -11.34 0.47
C LEU A 44 -21.98 -12.38 1.23
N GLN A 45 -21.93 -12.36 2.60
CA GLN A 45 -22.65 -13.25 3.46
C GLN A 45 -22.82 -14.60 2.76
N ASP A 46 -21.69 -15.19 2.31
CA ASP A 46 -21.78 -16.51 1.73
C ASP A 46 -22.26 -17.42 2.88
N LYS A 47 -23.59 -17.48 3.02
CA LYS A 47 -24.32 -18.34 3.99
C LYS A 47 -23.90 -19.81 3.85
N ARG A 48 -23.08 -20.07 2.86
CA ARG A 48 -22.36 -21.31 2.71
C ARG A 48 -21.28 -21.31 3.76
N GLN A 49 -21.38 -22.23 4.69
CA GLN A 49 -20.34 -22.52 5.69
C GLN A 49 -19.05 -23.01 5.01
N ALA A 50 -18.49 -22.21 4.11
CA ALA A 50 -17.25 -22.52 3.42
C ALA A 50 -16.10 -22.58 4.44
N ARG A 51 -15.29 -23.61 4.33
CA ARG A 51 -14.10 -23.83 5.17
C ARG A 51 -12.87 -23.49 4.34
N ASP A 52 -12.37 -22.29 4.49
CA ASP A 52 -11.22 -21.82 3.72
C ASP A 52 -9.93 -22.10 4.46
N ILE A 53 -8.96 -22.66 3.76
CA ILE A 53 -7.62 -22.93 4.24
C ILE A 53 -6.65 -22.24 3.32
N PHE A 54 -5.70 -21.50 3.91
CA PHE A 54 -4.70 -20.72 3.19
C PHE A 54 -3.28 -21.15 3.51
N PHE A 55 -2.38 -20.78 2.65
CA PHE A 55 -0.95 -20.73 2.92
C PHE A 55 -0.39 -19.39 2.44
N PHE A 56 0.76 -19.01 2.96
CA PHE A 56 1.50 -17.85 2.48
C PHE A 56 2.49 -18.28 1.40
N GLU A 57 2.41 -17.64 0.23
CA GLU A 57 3.27 -17.93 -0.89
C GLU A 57 4.43 -16.94 -0.94
N GLY A 58 5.67 -17.47 -0.96
CA GLY A 58 6.91 -16.71 -0.90
C GLY A 58 7.38 -16.43 0.53
N ALA A 59 8.45 -15.64 0.63
CA ALA A 59 8.96 -15.20 1.92
C ALA A 59 7.99 -14.21 2.59
N ILE A 60 7.86 -14.28 3.90
CA ILE A 60 7.00 -13.35 4.65
C ILE A 60 7.72 -12.01 4.76
N CYS A 61 7.21 -10.98 4.08
CA CYS A 61 7.80 -9.64 4.05
C CYS A 61 7.57 -8.85 5.36
N ASN A 62 6.50 -9.20 6.11
CA ASN A 62 6.17 -8.58 7.40
C ASN A 62 5.53 -9.64 8.31
N GLN A 63 6.27 -10.01 9.37
CA GLN A 63 5.85 -11.06 10.31
C GLN A 63 4.65 -10.64 11.16
N ALA A 64 4.52 -9.36 11.45
CA ALA A 64 3.39 -8.82 12.18
C ALA A 64 2.09 -9.01 11.41
N LEU A 65 2.12 -8.68 10.12
CA LEU A 65 0.98 -8.86 9.23
C LEU A 65 0.60 -10.34 9.10
N ALA A 66 1.59 -11.22 8.99
CA ALA A 66 1.35 -12.67 8.93
C ALA A 66 0.70 -13.21 10.21
N SER A 67 1.15 -12.73 11.37
CA SER A 67 0.57 -13.08 12.66
C SER A 67 -0.89 -12.61 12.77
N LEU A 68 -1.17 -11.37 12.39
CA LEU A 68 -2.53 -10.81 12.34
C LEU A 68 -3.45 -11.63 11.43
N ALA A 69 -2.93 -12.02 10.26
CA ALA A 69 -3.65 -12.87 9.32
C ALA A 69 -4.01 -14.23 9.94
N ALA A 70 -3.02 -14.90 10.56
CA ALA A 70 -3.21 -16.23 11.13
C ALA A 70 -4.22 -16.27 12.29
N HIS A 71 -4.51 -15.13 12.93
CA HIS A 71 -5.57 -15.01 13.93
C HIS A 71 -6.98 -14.89 13.32
N GLN A 72 -7.08 -14.47 12.07
CA GLN A 72 -8.37 -14.22 11.40
C GLN A 72 -8.74 -15.28 10.37
N ILE A 73 -7.74 -15.96 9.80
CA ILE A 73 -7.92 -17.00 8.79
C ILE A 73 -7.16 -18.26 9.16
N LYS A 74 -7.62 -19.40 8.66
CA LYS A 74 -6.93 -20.68 8.88
C LYS A 74 -5.75 -20.83 7.93
N VAL A 75 -4.53 -20.75 8.48
CA VAL A 75 -3.29 -20.91 7.72
C VAL A 75 -2.69 -22.28 7.97
N ILE A 76 -2.46 -23.02 6.90
CA ILE A 76 -1.81 -24.35 6.93
C ILE A 76 -0.70 -24.36 5.87
N PRO A 77 0.57 -24.18 6.26
CA PRO A 77 1.68 -24.02 5.31
C PRO A 77 1.81 -25.20 4.33
N TRP A 78 1.64 -26.42 4.80
CA TRP A 78 1.76 -27.62 3.98
C TRP A 78 0.56 -27.89 3.04
N SER A 79 -0.45 -27.02 3.00
CA SER A 79 -1.57 -27.13 2.06
C SER A 79 -1.21 -26.73 0.62
N TRP A 80 -0.05 -26.09 0.37
CA TRP A 80 0.38 -25.62 -0.94
C TRP A 80 0.47 -26.71 -2.02
N PRO A 81 0.96 -27.98 -1.76
CA PRO A 81 1.02 -29.01 -2.79
C PRO A 81 -0.40 -29.48 -3.19
N ILE A 82 -1.32 -29.49 -2.21
CA ILE A 82 -2.72 -29.89 -2.44
C ILE A 82 -3.41 -28.80 -3.26
N TYR A 83 -3.18 -27.52 -2.94
CA TYR A 83 -3.66 -26.40 -3.74
C TYR A 83 -3.18 -26.49 -5.19
N ARG A 84 -1.86 -26.70 -5.40
CA ARG A 84 -1.27 -26.84 -6.74
C ARG A 84 -1.91 -27.97 -7.52
N ALA A 85 -2.07 -29.14 -6.93
CA ALA A 85 -2.76 -30.28 -7.55
C ALA A 85 -4.25 -29.98 -7.83
N SER A 86 -4.93 -29.28 -6.90
CA SER A 86 -6.32 -28.88 -7.08
C SER A 86 -6.50 -27.88 -8.22
N ALA A 87 -5.54 -26.96 -8.41
CA ALA A 87 -5.57 -25.96 -9.45
C ALA A 87 -5.36 -26.53 -10.88
N LEU A 88 -4.82 -27.76 -11.00
CA LEU A 88 -4.70 -28.48 -12.28
C LEU A 88 -6.05 -29.09 -12.70
N LEU A 89 -6.97 -29.30 -11.79
CA LEU A 89 -8.28 -29.86 -12.11
C LEU A 89 -9.18 -28.77 -12.72
N PRO A 90 -9.75 -28.99 -13.90
CA PRO A 90 -10.55 -28.00 -14.60
C PRO A 90 -11.80 -27.62 -13.78
N ASN A 91 -12.09 -26.31 -13.71
CA ASN A 91 -13.28 -25.76 -13.03
C ASN A 91 -13.46 -26.26 -11.57
N ASN A 92 -12.36 -26.42 -10.83
CA ASN A 92 -12.41 -26.92 -9.46
C ASN A 92 -12.92 -25.84 -8.49
N PRO A 93 -14.12 -26.02 -7.90
CA PRO A 93 -14.71 -25.05 -6.99
C PRO A 93 -13.98 -24.94 -5.63
N ALA A 94 -13.13 -25.93 -5.32
CA ALA A 94 -12.31 -25.94 -4.11
C ALA A 94 -11.07 -25.03 -4.21
N VAL A 95 -10.86 -24.33 -5.34
CA VAL A 95 -9.71 -23.44 -5.55
C VAL A 95 -10.14 -22.00 -5.44
N LEU A 96 -9.63 -21.31 -4.41
CA LEU A 96 -9.73 -19.85 -4.27
C LEU A 96 -8.59 -19.18 -5.02
N ARG A 97 -8.94 -18.28 -5.93
CA ARG A 97 -7.96 -17.46 -6.68
C ARG A 97 -7.85 -16.09 -6.06
N PRO A 98 -6.62 -15.51 -5.97
CA PRO A 98 -6.44 -14.16 -5.46
C PRO A 98 -7.21 -13.12 -6.28
N ALA A 99 -7.83 -12.17 -5.60
CA ALA A 99 -8.64 -11.10 -6.22
C ALA A 99 -7.88 -10.27 -7.26
N ARG A 100 -6.57 -10.09 -7.07
CA ARG A 100 -5.68 -9.33 -7.99
C ARG A 100 -5.69 -9.80 -9.45
N LYS A 101 -6.13 -11.04 -9.72
CA LYS A 101 -6.23 -11.56 -11.10
C LYS A 101 -7.52 -11.14 -11.79
N LEU A 102 -8.44 -10.51 -11.07
CA LEU A 102 -9.76 -10.20 -11.59
C LEU A 102 -9.74 -8.95 -12.47
N ASN A 103 -9.01 -7.90 -12.09
CA ASN A 103 -8.82 -6.68 -12.90
C ASN A 103 -7.76 -5.74 -12.31
N GLY A 104 -7.48 -4.62 -12.98
CA GLY A 104 -6.55 -3.58 -12.51
C GLY A 104 -7.05 -2.80 -11.28
N SER A 105 -8.37 -2.74 -11.07
CA SER A 105 -8.97 -1.94 -9.99
C SER A 105 -8.84 -2.57 -8.60
N ARG A 106 -8.51 -3.84 -8.46
CA ARG A 106 -8.45 -4.59 -7.19
C ARG A 106 -9.73 -4.58 -6.33
N ASP A 107 -10.55 -3.55 -6.42
CA ASP A 107 -11.84 -3.43 -5.72
C ASP A 107 -12.97 -3.03 -6.70
N PRO A 108 -13.30 -3.92 -7.66
CA PRO A 108 -14.29 -3.62 -8.69
C PRO A 108 -15.71 -3.39 -8.14
N GLN A 109 -15.98 -3.82 -6.92
CA GLN A 109 -17.30 -3.71 -6.29
C GLN A 109 -17.38 -2.54 -5.30
N GLY A 110 -16.30 -1.79 -5.11
CA GLY A 110 -16.23 -0.68 -4.16
C GLY A 110 -16.43 -1.14 -2.71
N ILE A 111 -15.93 -2.32 -2.36
CA ILE A 111 -16.12 -2.92 -1.04
C ILE A 111 -15.46 -2.07 0.04
N PHE A 112 -14.25 -1.55 -0.24
CA PHE A 112 -13.51 -0.74 0.73
C PHE A 112 -14.19 0.58 1.07
N THR A 113 -14.96 1.17 0.17
CA THR A 113 -15.71 2.39 0.44
C THR A 113 -16.90 2.18 1.36
N LYS A 114 -17.35 0.93 1.49
CA LYS A 114 -18.57 0.53 2.23
C LYS A 114 -18.28 -0.08 3.59
N THR A 115 -17.00 -0.31 3.92
CA THR A 115 -16.62 -1.08 5.11
C THR A 115 -15.46 -0.45 5.86
N GLU A 116 -15.43 -0.70 7.16
CA GLU A 116 -14.27 -0.42 7.98
C GLU A 116 -13.18 -1.48 7.78
N SER A 117 -11.94 -1.17 8.17
CA SER A 117 -10.84 -2.12 8.17
C SER A 117 -11.14 -3.32 9.08
N ARG A 118 -10.90 -4.51 8.57
CA ARG A 118 -11.02 -5.77 9.32
C ARG A 118 -9.67 -6.25 9.84
N LEU A 119 -8.67 -6.22 8.98
CA LEU A 119 -7.34 -6.71 9.31
C LEU A 119 -6.69 -5.87 10.43
N LEU A 120 -6.82 -4.55 10.34
CA LEU A 120 -6.24 -3.60 11.29
C LEU A 120 -7.33 -2.86 12.10
N SER A 121 -8.43 -3.55 12.42
CA SER A 121 -9.48 -3.01 13.26
C SER A 121 -9.01 -2.73 14.69
N LYS A 122 -9.74 -1.87 15.43
CA LYS A 122 -9.38 -1.42 16.78
C LYS A 122 -9.17 -2.54 17.83
N LYS A 123 -9.49 -3.79 17.50
CA LYS A 123 -9.42 -4.95 18.40
C LYS A 123 -8.27 -5.93 18.11
N TRP A 124 -7.29 -5.53 17.31
CA TRP A 124 -6.15 -6.42 17.03
C TRP A 124 -5.15 -6.47 18.18
N VAL A 125 -5.46 -7.25 19.15
CA VAL A 125 -4.51 -7.67 20.15
C VAL A 125 -3.92 -8.99 19.66
N VAL A 126 -2.69 -8.95 19.20
CA VAL A 126 -1.97 -10.15 18.78
C VAL A 126 -0.87 -10.42 19.77
N ALA A 127 -0.77 -11.63 20.27
CA ALA A 127 0.26 -12.19 21.14
C ALA A 127 1.39 -11.20 21.54
N GLY A 128 1.17 -10.39 22.57
CA GLY A 128 2.15 -9.44 23.09
C GLY A 128 2.19 -8.07 22.41
N TRP A 129 1.32 -7.81 21.42
CA TRP A 129 1.21 -6.52 20.76
C TRP A 129 -0.08 -5.84 21.20
N SER A 130 0.04 -4.70 21.84
CA SER A 130 -1.12 -3.94 22.30
C SER A 130 -1.42 -2.80 21.32
N GLN A 131 -2.67 -2.33 21.34
CA GLN A 131 -3.03 -1.09 20.66
C GLN A 131 -2.43 0.13 21.36
N GLU A 132 -1.91 -0.07 22.54
CA GLU A 132 -1.24 0.97 23.31
C GLU A 132 -0.02 1.48 22.55
N ARG A 133 0.30 2.71 22.82
CA ARG A 133 1.46 3.37 22.24
C ARG A 133 2.73 2.61 22.62
N PRO A 134 3.57 2.20 21.64
CA PRO A 134 4.86 1.58 21.94
C PRO A 134 5.74 2.51 22.77
N SER A 135 6.32 1.96 23.85
CA SER A 135 7.07 2.76 24.85
C SER A 135 8.23 3.55 24.23
N VAL A 136 8.88 3.01 23.19
CA VAL A 136 9.97 3.67 22.46
C VAL A 136 9.56 5.03 21.88
N LEU A 137 8.32 5.22 21.48
CA LEU A 137 7.85 6.47 20.90
C LEU A 137 7.75 7.60 21.93
N GLY A 138 7.64 7.27 23.23
CA GLY A 138 7.66 8.25 24.31
C GLY A 138 8.99 9.01 24.44
N GLN A 139 10.11 8.39 24.04
CA GLN A 139 11.42 9.02 24.01
C GLN A 139 11.50 10.18 23.02
N TYR A 140 10.63 10.18 22.01
CA TYR A 140 10.52 11.24 20.99
C TYR A 140 9.38 12.21 21.29
N GLY A 141 8.79 12.16 22.49
CA GLY A 141 7.66 13.04 22.85
C GLY A 141 6.32 12.69 22.21
N VAL A 142 6.23 11.55 21.51
CA VAL A 142 4.96 11.08 20.92
C VAL A 142 4.05 10.56 22.02
N ASP A 143 2.85 11.04 22.09
CA ASP A 143 1.80 10.63 23.02
C ASP A 143 0.53 10.12 22.29
N GLU A 144 -0.51 9.80 23.04
CA GLU A 144 -1.79 9.31 22.52
C GLU A 144 -2.55 10.35 21.66
N ARG A 145 -2.27 11.64 21.85
CA ARG A 145 -2.91 12.77 21.15
C ARG A 145 -2.07 13.30 20.01
N SER A 146 -0.86 12.81 19.88
CA SER A 146 0.08 13.25 18.86
C SER A 146 -0.46 12.97 17.46
N LYS A 147 -0.38 13.98 16.59
CA LYS A 147 -0.72 13.86 15.18
C LYS A 147 0.48 13.28 14.44
N ILE A 148 0.30 12.17 13.77
CA ILE A 148 1.37 11.44 13.07
C ILE A 148 1.13 11.53 11.56
N VAL A 149 2.19 11.80 10.80
CA VAL A 149 2.26 11.67 9.35
C VAL A 149 3.31 10.63 8.98
N CYS A 150 2.97 9.69 8.12
CA CYS A 150 3.90 8.70 7.58
C CYS A 150 4.38 9.14 6.19
N LEU A 151 5.66 9.41 6.05
CA LEU A 151 6.32 9.77 4.78
C LEU A 151 6.89 8.50 4.13
N ILE A 152 6.29 8.07 3.03
CA ILE A 152 6.59 6.82 2.33
C ILE A 152 7.16 7.15 0.95
N VAL A 153 8.44 7.45 0.87
CA VAL A 153 9.15 7.75 -0.38
C VAL A 153 9.78 6.48 -0.93
N ARG A 154 9.55 6.20 -2.20
CA ARG A 154 10.15 5.06 -2.88
C ARG A 154 11.66 5.24 -2.98
N ASP A 155 12.35 4.19 -2.57
CA ASP A 155 13.79 4.07 -2.59
C ASP A 155 14.16 2.76 -3.33
N PRO A 156 15.10 2.74 -4.27
CA PRO A 156 15.47 1.55 -5.03
C PRO A 156 16.12 0.47 -4.17
N ALA A 157 16.71 0.82 -3.02
CA ALA A 157 17.44 -0.10 -2.14
C ALA A 157 16.65 -1.35 -1.76
N TYR A 158 15.35 -1.19 -1.48
CA TYR A 158 14.52 -2.33 -1.08
C TYR A 158 14.42 -3.40 -2.16
N LEU A 159 14.22 -3.02 -3.41
CA LEU A 159 14.14 -3.99 -4.51
C LEU A 159 15.52 -4.59 -4.82
N ASN A 160 16.56 -3.78 -4.81
CA ASN A 160 17.94 -4.20 -5.04
C ASN A 160 18.41 -5.20 -3.96
N SER A 161 17.97 -5.02 -2.71
CA SER A 161 18.29 -5.95 -1.62
C SER A 161 17.60 -7.32 -1.74
N LYS A 162 16.40 -7.35 -2.36
CA LYS A 162 15.63 -8.61 -2.52
C LYS A 162 16.20 -9.55 -3.58
N ASP A 163 16.65 -9.00 -4.69
CA ASP A 163 17.21 -9.79 -5.81
C ASP A 163 18.27 -8.95 -6.53
N LYS A 164 19.52 -9.19 -6.16
CA LYS A 164 20.69 -8.49 -6.71
C LYS A 164 20.94 -8.81 -8.19
N ASN A 165 20.41 -9.93 -8.69
CA ASN A 165 20.60 -10.37 -10.07
C ASN A 165 19.53 -9.83 -11.01
N ARG A 166 18.48 -9.23 -10.49
CA ARG A 166 17.40 -8.68 -11.30
C ARG A 166 17.59 -7.17 -11.49
N ASN A 167 17.61 -6.75 -12.75
CA ASN A 167 17.55 -5.33 -13.07
C ASN A 167 16.16 -4.78 -12.80
N TRP A 168 16.05 -3.77 -11.89
CA TRP A 168 14.82 -3.11 -11.51
C TRP A 168 14.64 -1.75 -12.19
N ASP A 169 15.56 -1.33 -13.09
CA ASP A 169 15.54 -0.01 -13.74
C ASP A 169 14.28 0.26 -14.56
N TYR A 170 13.58 -0.81 -14.95
CA TYR A 170 12.29 -0.65 -15.65
C TYR A 170 11.21 0.07 -14.82
N HIS A 171 11.40 0.22 -13.52
CA HIS A 171 10.53 0.95 -12.60
C HIS A 171 11.10 2.29 -12.13
N SER A 172 12.25 2.73 -12.65
CA SER A 172 12.93 3.96 -12.23
C SER A 172 12.08 5.25 -12.43
N TYR A 173 11.11 5.21 -13.33
CA TYR A 173 10.15 6.31 -13.51
C TYR A 173 9.35 6.67 -12.24
N ARG A 174 9.40 5.84 -11.20
CA ARG A 174 8.72 6.03 -9.91
C ARG A 174 9.67 6.45 -8.79
N ASP A 175 10.97 6.44 -9.05
CA ASP A 175 11.96 6.80 -8.05
C ASP A 175 12.04 8.33 -7.95
N THR A 176 12.22 8.83 -6.73
CA THR A 176 12.28 10.27 -6.46
C THR A 176 13.23 10.53 -5.29
N SER A 177 13.89 11.70 -5.30
CA SER A 177 14.76 12.07 -4.20
C SER A 177 13.99 12.36 -2.92
N LEU A 178 14.46 11.83 -1.80
CA LEU A 178 13.88 12.07 -0.48
C LEU A 178 13.98 13.58 -0.11
N SER A 179 15.05 14.28 -0.54
CA SER A 179 15.26 15.70 -0.26
C SER A 179 14.11 16.60 -0.74
N LEU A 180 13.39 16.21 -1.79
CA LEU A 180 12.23 16.97 -2.30
C LEU A 180 11.05 17.02 -1.31
N TYR A 181 11.06 16.16 -0.29
CA TYR A 181 9.99 16.05 0.71
C TYR A 181 10.37 16.68 2.06
N GLU A 182 11.62 17.12 2.22
CA GLU A 182 12.11 17.63 3.51
C GLU A 182 11.44 18.96 3.89
N ALA A 183 11.26 19.88 2.96
CA ALA A 183 10.60 21.14 3.25
C ALA A 183 9.16 20.94 3.74
N VAL A 184 8.38 20.09 3.07
CA VAL A 184 7.01 19.80 3.53
C VAL A 184 6.98 19.01 4.83
N ALA A 185 8.00 18.21 5.14
CA ALA A 185 8.12 17.56 6.44
C ALA A 185 8.34 18.59 7.55
N VAL A 186 9.15 19.64 7.32
CA VAL A 186 9.32 20.76 8.24
C VAL A 186 8.02 21.55 8.40
N ASP A 187 7.36 21.93 7.31
CA ASP A 187 6.06 22.63 7.37
C ASP A 187 5.03 21.88 8.23
N LEU A 188 5.01 20.55 8.14
CA LEU A 188 4.11 19.73 8.95
C LEU A 188 4.55 19.63 10.41
N ALA A 189 5.85 19.54 10.66
CA ALA A 189 6.40 19.51 12.01
C ALA A 189 6.13 20.82 12.77
N GLU A 190 6.25 21.98 12.10
CA GLU A 190 5.88 23.29 12.63
C GLU A 190 4.37 23.40 12.92
N LYS A 191 3.52 22.70 12.19
CA LYS A 191 2.09 22.56 12.47
C LYS A 191 1.75 21.56 13.58
N GLY A 192 2.76 20.99 14.23
CA GLY A 192 2.64 20.06 15.36
C GLY A 192 2.46 18.60 15.00
N TYR A 193 2.72 18.20 13.76
CA TYR A 193 2.75 16.80 13.39
C TYR A 193 4.10 16.16 13.70
N PHE A 194 4.08 14.89 14.10
CA PHE A 194 5.27 14.05 14.05
C PHE A 194 5.35 13.39 12.68
N VAL A 195 6.43 13.59 11.95
CA VAL A 195 6.66 13.04 10.62
C VAL A 195 7.62 11.86 10.72
N PHE A 196 7.13 10.66 10.41
CA PHE A 196 7.94 9.43 10.41
C PHE A 196 8.29 9.06 8.97
N ARG A 197 9.57 9.08 8.60
CA ARG A 197 10.02 8.56 7.34
C ARG A 197 10.03 7.03 7.42
N MET A 198 9.19 6.41 6.61
CA MET A 198 8.96 4.97 6.58
C MET A 198 9.86 4.26 5.56
N GLY A 199 10.19 3.00 5.81
CA GLY A 199 10.93 2.16 4.89
C GLY A 199 11.53 0.94 5.59
N LYS A 200 11.74 -0.16 4.84
CA LYS A 200 12.37 -1.38 5.39
C LYS A 200 13.86 -1.41 5.10
N THR A 201 14.25 -1.02 3.91
CA THR A 201 15.63 -0.90 3.45
C THR A 201 15.71 0.36 2.60
N VAL A 202 16.62 1.25 2.91
CA VAL A 202 16.71 2.59 2.33
C VAL A 202 18.16 2.98 2.13
N GLU A 203 18.45 3.74 1.07
CA GLU A 203 19.78 4.30 0.78
C GLU A 203 19.93 5.70 1.32
N GLN A 204 18.86 6.51 1.21
CA GLN A 204 18.90 7.91 1.60
C GLN A 204 18.43 8.08 3.05
N ALA A 205 19.15 8.91 3.81
CA ALA A 205 18.69 9.38 5.11
C ALA A 205 18.08 10.79 4.97
N LEU A 206 17.21 11.17 5.89
CA LEU A 206 16.78 12.56 6.02
C LEU A 206 17.97 13.41 6.48
N THR A 207 18.11 14.61 5.90
CA THR A 207 19.16 15.58 6.27
C THR A 207 18.65 16.64 7.23
N VAL A 208 17.33 16.74 7.39
CA VAL A 208 16.68 17.71 8.28
C VAL A 208 16.78 17.24 9.73
N ASP A 209 17.30 18.12 10.59
CA ASP A 209 17.31 17.95 12.05
C ASP A 209 16.16 18.75 12.66
N HIS A 210 15.14 18.02 13.12
CA HIS A 210 13.97 18.59 13.79
C HIS A 210 13.36 17.56 14.77
N GLU A 211 13.04 17.97 16.01
CA GLU A 211 12.56 17.09 17.08
C GLU A 211 11.33 16.24 16.72
N ARG A 212 10.50 16.69 15.78
CA ARG A 212 9.28 16.02 15.33
C ARG A 212 9.43 15.30 14.00
N ILE A 213 10.61 15.28 13.41
CA ILE A 213 10.91 14.54 12.17
C ILE A 213 11.80 13.37 12.51
N ILE A 214 11.31 12.16 12.35
CA ILE A 214 11.98 10.93 12.75
C ILE A 214 12.26 10.09 11.50
N ASP A 215 13.55 9.86 11.22
CA ASP A 215 13.95 8.94 10.14
C ASP A 215 13.84 7.48 10.61
N TYR A 216 12.60 7.08 10.87
CA TYR A 216 12.26 5.78 11.44
C TYR A 216 12.83 4.60 10.64
N ALA A 217 12.96 4.73 9.31
CA ALA A 217 13.52 3.68 8.47
C ALA A 217 14.97 3.32 8.82
N ASN A 218 15.73 4.25 9.39
CA ASN A 218 17.12 4.08 9.82
C ASN A 218 17.29 3.83 11.32
N MET A 219 16.19 3.70 12.07
CA MET A 219 16.27 3.43 13.51
C MET A 219 16.45 1.94 13.81
N GLU A 220 17.32 1.61 14.76
CA GLU A 220 17.57 0.23 15.22
C GLU A 220 16.32 -0.44 15.80
N TRP A 221 15.42 0.34 16.39
CA TRP A 221 14.16 -0.14 16.97
C TRP A 221 13.03 -0.30 15.95
N ARG A 222 13.30 -0.02 14.65
CA ARG A 222 12.34 -0.30 13.57
C ARG A 222 11.99 -1.78 13.54
N ASN A 223 10.70 -2.10 13.45
CA ASN A 223 10.23 -3.47 13.35
C ASN A 223 8.93 -3.56 12.54
N ASP A 224 8.58 -4.76 12.14
CA ASP A 224 7.42 -5.05 11.28
C ASP A 224 6.07 -4.65 11.93
N PHE A 225 5.99 -4.66 13.26
CA PHE A 225 4.78 -4.22 13.97
C PHE A 225 4.62 -2.70 13.92
N LEU A 226 5.70 -1.97 14.22
CA LEU A 226 5.69 -0.51 14.21
C LEU A 226 5.40 0.06 12.81
N ASP A 227 5.83 -0.62 11.74
CA ASP A 227 5.44 -0.23 10.38
C ASP A 227 3.92 -0.14 10.22
N LEU A 228 3.21 -1.15 10.74
CA LEU A 228 1.74 -1.20 10.68
C LEU A 228 1.10 -0.25 11.67
N TRP A 229 1.65 -0.18 12.89
CA TRP A 229 1.12 0.65 13.97
C TRP A 229 1.15 2.13 13.61
N LEU A 230 2.30 2.64 13.16
CA LEU A 230 2.47 4.05 12.76
C LEU A 230 1.48 4.43 11.66
N ILE A 231 1.35 3.62 10.61
CA ILE A 231 0.39 3.87 9.53
C ILE A 231 -1.04 3.84 10.06
N SER A 232 -1.39 2.85 10.89
CA SER A 232 -2.74 2.73 11.44
C SER A 232 -3.14 3.89 12.36
N ARG A 233 -2.17 4.56 12.97
CA ARG A 233 -2.35 5.72 13.86
C ARG A 233 -2.13 7.06 13.17
N SER A 234 -1.59 7.07 11.96
CA SER A 234 -1.34 8.32 11.24
C SER A 234 -2.62 9.11 11.00
N SER A 235 -2.50 10.42 10.98
CA SER A 235 -3.53 11.33 10.50
C SER A 235 -3.71 11.19 8.99
N PHE A 236 -2.61 11.07 8.28
CA PHE A 236 -2.54 10.77 6.84
C PHE A 236 -1.14 10.28 6.47
N CYS A 237 -0.99 9.80 5.24
CA CYS A 237 0.29 9.39 4.67
C CYS A 237 0.64 10.23 3.45
N ILE A 238 1.93 10.39 3.20
CA ILE A 238 2.49 10.93 1.95
C ILE A 238 3.17 9.74 1.26
N SER A 239 2.80 9.42 0.03
CA SER A 239 3.35 8.26 -0.67
C SER A 239 3.66 8.54 -2.12
N THR A 240 4.74 7.91 -2.61
CA THR A 240 5.12 7.88 -4.03
C THR A 240 4.68 6.58 -4.71
N SER A 241 3.52 6.05 -4.33
CA SER A 241 2.96 4.81 -4.89
C SER A 241 3.85 3.59 -4.66
N THR A 242 4.05 3.24 -3.40
CA THR A 242 4.82 2.06 -2.97
C THR A 242 3.89 0.95 -2.48
N GLY A 243 4.45 -0.24 -2.17
CA GLY A 243 3.64 -1.31 -1.58
C GLY A 243 3.14 -1.00 -0.17
N LEU A 244 3.82 -0.13 0.56
CA LEU A 244 3.48 0.19 1.95
C LEU A 244 2.24 1.09 2.07
N ASP A 245 1.92 1.88 1.03
CA ASP A 245 0.70 2.68 0.99
C ASP A 245 -0.58 1.82 0.99
N SER A 246 -0.49 0.57 0.52
CA SER A 246 -1.60 -0.37 0.66
C SER A 246 -2.00 -0.63 2.11
N VAL A 247 -1.08 -0.46 3.07
CA VAL A 247 -1.41 -0.52 4.50
C VAL A 247 -2.23 0.70 4.91
N ALA A 248 -1.91 1.89 4.39
CA ALA A 248 -2.72 3.08 4.61
C ALA A 248 -4.12 2.92 4.01
N ASP A 249 -4.22 2.38 2.80
CA ASP A 249 -5.50 2.10 2.15
C ASP A 249 -6.37 1.14 2.96
N ILE A 250 -5.82 0.01 3.42
CA ILE A 250 -6.60 -0.94 4.23
C ILE A 250 -6.98 -0.39 5.60
N CYS A 251 -6.23 0.58 6.13
CA CYS A 251 -6.57 1.34 7.33
C CYS A 251 -7.57 2.48 7.05
N ARG A 252 -7.96 2.72 5.78
CA ARG A 252 -8.80 3.84 5.36
C ARG A 252 -8.18 5.21 5.72
N LYS A 253 -6.83 5.28 5.71
CA LYS A 253 -6.11 6.52 6.00
C LYS A 253 -6.06 7.39 4.75
N PRO A 254 -6.21 8.72 4.89
CA PRO A 254 -5.99 9.64 3.77
C PRO A 254 -4.54 9.59 3.27
N ILE A 255 -4.35 9.73 1.96
CA ILE A 255 -3.02 9.65 1.34
C ILE A 255 -2.81 10.81 0.38
N ALA A 256 -1.68 11.54 0.50
CA ALA A 256 -1.17 12.38 -0.56
C ALA A 256 -0.34 11.49 -1.51
N LEU A 257 -0.90 11.14 -2.66
CA LEU A 257 -0.21 10.35 -3.69
C LEU A 257 0.58 11.28 -4.60
N ILE A 258 1.89 11.29 -4.42
CA ILE A 258 2.82 12.18 -5.11
C ILE A 258 3.59 11.40 -6.19
N ASN A 259 3.81 12.04 -7.34
CA ASN A 259 4.52 11.43 -8.47
C ASN A 259 3.88 10.11 -8.92
N PHE A 260 2.55 10.02 -8.86
CA PHE A 260 1.82 8.81 -9.16
C PHE A 260 1.82 8.49 -10.65
N LEU A 261 2.33 7.32 -11.03
CA LEU A 261 2.27 6.76 -12.39
C LEU A 261 2.16 5.22 -12.35
N PRO A 262 1.52 4.61 -13.37
CA PRO A 262 0.73 5.25 -14.42
C PRO A 262 -0.68 5.65 -13.92
N LEU A 263 -1.24 6.73 -14.44
CA LEU A 263 -2.50 7.29 -13.96
C LEU A 263 -3.70 6.33 -14.09
N ALA A 264 -3.71 5.47 -15.11
CA ALA A 264 -4.76 4.46 -15.31
C ALA A 264 -4.83 3.40 -14.19
N TYR A 265 -3.82 3.30 -13.34
CA TYR A 265 -3.80 2.40 -12.18
C TYR A 265 -4.29 3.06 -10.90
N PHE A 266 -4.78 4.29 -10.99
CA PHE A 266 -5.34 4.98 -9.84
C PHE A 266 -6.55 4.23 -9.28
N GLN A 267 -6.57 4.10 -7.97
CA GLN A 267 -7.64 3.41 -7.24
C GLN A 267 -8.67 4.45 -6.79
N THR A 268 -9.78 4.53 -7.50
CA THR A 268 -10.82 5.56 -7.29
C THR A 268 -11.53 5.47 -5.93
N TRP A 269 -11.37 4.38 -5.21
CA TRP A 269 -11.91 4.20 -3.87
C TRP A 269 -10.95 4.69 -2.76
N SER A 270 -9.69 4.96 -3.08
CA SER A 270 -8.72 5.47 -2.11
C SER A 270 -9.08 6.89 -1.67
N ASN A 271 -9.02 7.14 -0.37
CA ASN A 271 -9.19 8.50 0.17
C ASN A 271 -7.90 9.28 -0.01
N CYS A 272 -7.74 9.95 -1.15
CA CYS A 272 -6.49 10.60 -1.47
C CYS A 272 -6.62 11.93 -2.23
N VAL A 273 -5.57 12.73 -2.12
CA VAL A 273 -5.24 13.79 -3.08
C VAL A 273 -4.09 13.27 -3.95
N LEU A 274 -4.25 13.34 -5.26
CA LEU A 274 -3.33 12.74 -6.21
C LEU A 274 -2.66 13.80 -7.08
N ALA A 275 -1.34 13.69 -7.22
CA ALA A 275 -0.55 14.47 -8.17
C ALA A 275 0.39 13.54 -8.97
N PRO A 276 0.18 13.40 -10.30
CA PRO A 276 1.06 12.61 -11.16
C PRO A 276 2.41 13.31 -11.38
N CYS A 277 3.43 12.57 -11.81
CA CYS A 277 4.63 13.16 -12.39
C CYS A 277 4.26 14.06 -13.58
N ASN A 278 5.12 15.02 -13.89
CA ASN A 278 5.02 15.71 -15.17
C ASN A 278 5.50 14.78 -16.29
N LEU A 279 4.63 14.44 -17.21
CA LEU A 279 5.00 13.80 -18.47
C LEU A 279 5.15 14.90 -19.52
N ILE A 280 6.27 14.91 -20.25
CA ILE A 280 6.63 15.99 -21.18
C ILE A 280 6.98 15.39 -22.54
N TRP A 281 6.36 15.91 -23.57
CA TRP A 281 6.75 15.60 -24.94
C TRP A 281 8.16 16.13 -25.23
N ARG A 282 9.11 15.23 -25.46
CA ARG A 282 10.52 15.60 -25.72
C ARG A 282 10.68 16.54 -26.93
N ALA A 283 9.86 16.30 -27.96
CA ALA A 283 9.92 17.09 -29.20
C ALA A 283 9.44 18.55 -29.03
N THR A 284 8.53 18.83 -28.09
CA THR A 284 7.87 20.13 -27.98
C THR A 284 8.07 20.80 -26.63
N GLY A 285 8.55 20.09 -25.62
CA GLY A 285 8.64 20.55 -24.24
C GLY A 285 7.28 20.75 -23.55
N LYS A 286 6.16 20.39 -24.22
CA LYS A 286 4.82 20.57 -23.65
C LYS A 286 4.48 19.42 -22.69
N LYS A 287 3.78 19.76 -21.60
CA LYS A 287 3.23 18.74 -20.67
C LYS A 287 2.09 17.98 -21.33
N LEU A 288 2.03 16.70 -21.06
CA LEU A 288 0.89 15.87 -21.44
C LEU A 288 -0.36 16.30 -20.66
N THR A 289 -1.49 16.27 -21.35
CA THR A 289 -2.83 16.45 -20.77
C THR A 289 -3.23 15.25 -19.91
N CYS A 290 -4.26 15.40 -19.08
CA CYS A 290 -4.79 14.28 -18.29
C CYS A 290 -5.24 13.11 -19.18
N GLN A 291 -5.86 13.39 -20.33
CA GLN A 291 -6.26 12.36 -21.28
C GLN A 291 -5.04 11.62 -21.87
N GLU A 292 -3.97 12.32 -22.21
CA GLU A 292 -2.73 11.70 -22.69
C GLU A 292 -2.07 10.86 -21.61
N HIS A 293 -2.10 11.26 -20.32
CA HIS A 293 -1.65 10.42 -19.21
C HIS A 293 -2.41 9.08 -19.12
N LEU A 294 -3.68 9.04 -19.45
CA LEU A 294 -4.45 7.80 -19.48
C LEU A 294 -4.11 6.92 -20.69
N ILE A 295 -3.86 7.55 -21.85
CA ILE A 295 -3.47 6.85 -23.10
C ILE A 295 -2.07 6.26 -22.96
N TYR A 296 -1.11 7.05 -22.48
CA TYR A 296 0.31 6.66 -22.32
C TYR A 296 0.60 6.12 -20.90
N SER A 297 -0.25 5.21 -20.44
CA SER A 297 -0.15 4.59 -19.11
C SER A 297 0.84 3.42 -19.09
N PHE A 298 2.11 3.72 -19.32
CA PHE A 298 3.16 2.70 -19.38
C PHE A 298 3.61 2.23 -17.99
N GLN A 299 4.09 0.98 -17.92
CA GLN A 299 4.59 0.35 -16.70
C GLN A 299 6.11 0.24 -16.66
N ARG A 300 6.80 0.72 -17.70
CA ARG A 300 8.25 0.64 -17.81
C ARG A 300 8.82 1.98 -18.26
N SER A 301 9.94 2.37 -17.65
CA SER A 301 10.64 3.61 -17.99
C SER A 301 10.99 3.69 -19.48
N GLN A 302 11.41 2.56 -20.06
CA GLN A 302 11.77 2.49 -21.46
C GLN A 302 10.59 2.78 -22.42
N ASP A 303 9.37 2.40 -22.01
CA ASP A 303 8.19 2.63 -22.86
C ASP A 303 7.87 4.13 -22.99
N TYR A 304 8.03 4.91 -21.89
CA TYR A 304 7.96 6.37 -21.95
C TYR A 304 9.02 6.94 -22.89
N ALA A 305 10.27 6.51 -22.71
CA ALA A 305 11.39 6.99 -23.53
C ALA A 305 11.22 6.67 -25.02
N ASN A 306 10.76 5.46 -25.36
CA ASN A 306 10.51 5.02 -26.75
C ASN A 306 9.38 5.81 -27.43
N ASN A 307 8.45 6.36 -26.64
CA ASN A 307 7.36 7.21 -27.14
C ASN A 307 7.71 8.71 -27.09
N GLY A 308 8.98 9.05 -26.84
CA GLY A 308 9.42 10.46 -26.82
C GLY A 308 8.86 11.25 -25.64
N ILE A 309 8.57 10.58 -24.53
CA ILE A 309 8.03 11.17 -23.31
C ILE A 309 9.10 11.17 -22.23
N ASP A 310 9.39 12.34 -21.68
CA ASP A 310 10.24 12.50 -20.51
C ASP A 310 9.40 12.52 -19.24
N VAL A 311 9.82 11.73 -18.24
CA VAL A 311 9.16 11.66 -16.94
C VAL A 311 9.94 12.56 -15.98
N GLN A 312 9.30 13.61 -15.48
CA GLN A 312 9.89 14.52 -14.52
C GLN A 312 9.10 14.50 -13.20
N PRO A 313 9.76 14.24 -12.06
CA PRO A 313 9.10 14.33 -10.77
C PRO A 313 8.62 15.77 -10.50
N LEU A 314 7.68 15.91 -9.61
CA LEU A 314 7.27 17.19 -9.07
C LEU A 314 8.42 17.82 -8.28
N ASN A 315 8.54 19.12 -8.35
CA ASN A 315 9.49 19.85 -7.51
C ASN A 315 8.94 20.05 -6.08
N GLU A 316 9.81 20.45 -5.17
CA GLU A 316 9.52 20.68 -3.75
C GLU A 316 8.25 21.54 -3.52
N LYS A 317 8.13 22.69 -4.23
CA LYS A 317 6.96 23.57 -4.10
C LYS A 317 5.65 22.91 -4.54
N GLN A 318 5.70 22.11 -5.60
CA GLN A 318 4.54 21.37 -6.08
C GLN A 318 4.14 20.27 -5.10
N ILE A 319 5.12 19.57 -4.53
CA ILE A 319 4.89 18.53 -3.49
C ILE A 319 4.26 19.18 -2.27
N SER A 320 4.84 20.25 -1.73
CA SER A 320 4.32 20.97 -0.57
C SER A 320 2.88 21.42 -0.81
N LYS A 321 2.58 21.99 -2.00
CA LYS A 321 1.21 22.42 -2.33
C LYS A 321 0.19 21.27 -2.21
N VAL A 322 0.50 20.09 -2.75
CA VAL A 322 -0.42 18.93 -2.73
C VAL A 322 -0.61 18.37 -1.34
N VAL A 323 0.49 18.24 -0.59
CA VAL A 323 0.45 17.71 0.79
C VAL A 323 -0.31 18.65 1.73
N LEU A 324 -0.05 19.97 1.63
CA LEU A 324 -0.72 20.97 2.44
C LEU A 324 -2.21 21.12 2.04
N GLU A 325 -2.56 20.89 0.76
CA GLU A 325 -3.97 20.78 0.37
C GLU A 325 -4.68 19.65 1.10
N LEU A 326 -4.07 18.44 1.15
CA LEU A 326 -4.66 17.33 1.91
C LEU A 326 -4.80 17.69 3.40
N GLU A 327 -3.76 18.24 4.01
CA GLU A 327 -3.79 18.68 5.41
C GLU A 327 -4.93 19.67 5.66
N GLN A 328 -5.07 20.69 4.81
CA GLN A 328 -6.13 21.68 4.91
C GLN A 328 -7.53 21.09 4.71
N ARG A 329 -7.68 20.11 3.81
CA ARG A 329 -8.96 19.39 3.64
C ARG A 329 -9.33 18.62 4.90
N LEU A 330 -8.36 17.97 5.54
CA LEU A 330 -8.58 17.22 6.78
C LEU A 330 -8.87 18.12 7.98
N SER A 331 -8.21 19.27 8.07
CA SER A 331 -8.47 20.29 9.09
C SER A 331 -9.69 21.17 8.80
N LYS A 332 -10.39 20.94 7.66
CA LYS A 332 -11.55 21.74 7.18
C LYS A 332 -11.22 23.22 6.94
N SER A 333 -9.95 23.54 6.72
CA SER A 333 -9.48 24.91 6.44
C SER A 333 -9.27 25.19 4.95
N TRP A 334 -9.28 24.14 4.11
CA TRP A 334 -9.08 24.29 2.67
C TRP A 334 -10.23 25.04 2.00
N ARG A 335 -9.85 25.98 1.12
CA ARG A 335 -10.78 26.74 0.29
C ARG A 335 -10.33 26.66 -1.16
N VAL A 336 -11.29 26.40 -2.06
CA VAL A 336 -11.04 26.43 -3.51
C VAL A 336 -10.72 27.86 -3.91
N SER A 337 -9.62 28.05 -4.62
CA SER A 337 -9.29 29.37 -5.17
C SER A 337 -10.23 29.72 -6.32
N GLU A 338 -10.42 31.03 -6.57
CA GLU A 338 -11.27 31.50 -7.70
C GLU A 338 -10.76 30.96 -9.05
N ASN A 339 -9.45 30.84 -9.23
CA ASN A 339 -8.86 30.25 -10.43
C ASN A 339 -9.14 28.76 -10.61
N GLU A 340 -9.37 28.03 -9.54
CA GLU A 340 -9.74 26.60 -9.57
C GLU A 340 -11.24 26.43 -9.88
N LEU A 341 -12.09 27.32 -9.36
CA LEU A 341 -13.53 27.36 -9.70
C LEU A 341 -13.79 27.65 -11.19
N GLN A 342 -12.92 28.46 -11.83
CA GLN A 342 -13.03 28.74 -13.26
C GLN A 342 -12.58 27.60 -14.17
N ARG A 343 -11.93 26.57 -13.64
CA ARG A 343 -11.43 25.39 -14.39
C ARG A 343 -12.34 24.16 -14.28
N GLN A 344 -13.38 24.24 -13.49
CA GLN A 344 -14.44 23.24 -13.36
C GLN A 344 -15.56 23.53 -14.38
#